data_209ee87aa96293db31537f20f4c13da6
#
_entry.id   209ee87aa96293db31537f20f4c13da6
#
_cell.length_a   1.000
_cell.length_b   1.000
_cell.length_c   1.000
_cell.angle_alpha   90.00
_cell.angle_beta   90.00
_cell.angle_gamma   90.00
#
_symmetry.space_group_name_H-M   'P 1'
#
loop_
_entity.id
_entity.type
_entity.pdbx_description
1 polymer ?
#
loop_
_entity_poly.entity_id
_entity_poly.type
_entity_poly.pdbx_seq_one_letter_code
_entity_poly.pdbx_strand_id
1 'polypeptide(L)'
;SLLNLADNLLYESYLVIEEVYQQQSLLSSPDLMELHGLFLRKESKALFPRKLSKDFAKNISLLGLEERPQQLEFAEKVEHLLEEHQTSFIQAQTGLGKTYGYLLPALNSESESGILVSVPTKILQNQIMQEEGQRLKEVFHLEIHSLKGPQNYLKLDAFHRVLHRPESNRLFTRFKMQLLIWLTETETGDLDEIGQLYRYQHFLSELVHDGKLSKKSLFATEDFWKRGQKKAKTSRVLLTNHAYLVTRLEDNPEFVDNRLVILDEAQKMLLALENLAQQAYHLEELVTQFDKSLETEEDLVQKRLLESIGFECRYLIEHYQSGLKNGKWLDSLEQLRQHFSELALPEYREIANFFTSDREFWLAPAEKSSKDVLICSSKKGRFILAELLPEDCRLLGVSATLEISNRVSLADLLGFPDAPLVRLDVVKQEQQEVFLIDDFPLVTEVSSFDYASEVASVIRGLQAFQEPLLVLFTSKEMLLAVSDLLDQPHLAQYKNGEPSQLKKRFEKGERQILLGTGSFWEGVDFSTHPCVIQVIPRLPFQNPQEPLTKKLNQELRR
;
A
#
# COMPACT_ATOMS: atom_id res chain seq x y z
N SER A 1 18.51 -28.91 5.22
CA SER A 1 18.38 -29.36 3.84
C SER A 1 16.91 -29.58 3.49
N LEU A 2 16.57 -29.48 2.20
CA LEU A 2 15.21 -29.71 1.69
C LEU A 2 14.67 -31.10 2.03
N LEU A 3 15.55 -32.12 2.08
CA LEU A 3 15.19 -33.49 2.48
C LEU A 3 14.67 -33.55 3.92
N ASN A 4 15.28 -32.82 4.87
CA ASN A 4 14.82 -32.80 6.26
C ASN A 4 13.48 -32.05 6.41
N LEU A 5 13.18 -31.11 5.52
CA LEU A 5 11.87 -30.45 5.47
C LEU A 5 10.79 -31.38 4.88
N ALA A 6 11.16 -32.23 3.91
CA ALA A 6 10.26 -33.18 3.26
C ALA A 6 9.76 -34.28 4.19
N ASP A 7 10.56 -34.76 5.14
CA ASP A 7 10.19 -35.84 6.07
C ASP A 7 9.00 -35.50 6.96
N ASN A 8 8.65 -34.22 7.10
CA ASN A 8 7.54 -33.75 7.91
C ASN A 8 6.24 -33.49 7.10
N LEU A 9 6.21 -33.81 5.80
CA LEU A 9 5.10 -33.46 4.93
C LEU A 9 4.20 -34.67 4.63
N LEU A 10 2.87 -34.43 4.56
CA LEU A 10 1.92 -35.42 4.07
C LEU A 10 1.92 -35.52 2.53
N TYR A 11 1.36 -36.63 2.02
CA TYR A 11 1.26 -36.96 0.58
C TYR A 11 0.74 -35.80 -0.30
N GLU A 12 -0.17 -34.96 0.20
CA GLU A 12 -0.69 -33.79 -0.52
C GLU A 12 0.39 -32.73 -0.82
N SER A 13 1.50 -32.77 -0.10
CA SER A 13 2.65 -31.90 -0.31
C SER A 13 3.69 -32.50 -1.27
N TYR A 14 3.46 -33.71 -1.76
CA TYR A 14 4.37 -34.43 -2.68
C TYR A 14 4.62 -33.64 -3.98
N LEU A 15 3.59 -32.99 -4.52
CA LEU A 15 3.73 -32.13 -5.71
C LEU A 15 4.70 -30.98 -5.49
N VAL A 16 4.71 -30.38 -4.30
CA VAL A 16 5.66 -29.32 -3.93
C VAL A 16 7.08 -29.88 -3.81
N ILE A 17 7.23 -31.08 -3.28
CA ILE A 17 8.51 -31.78 -3.19
C ILE A 17 9.04 -32.09 -4.58
N GLU A 18 8.21 -32.60 -5.48
CA GLU A 18 8.57 -32.90 -6.86
C GLU A 18 8.99 -31.64 -7.61
N GLU A 19 8.27 -30.53 -7.44
CA GLU A 19 8.63 -29.22 -7.99
C GLU A 19 9.99 -28.74 -7.44
N VAL A 20 10.25 -28.90 -6.13
CA VAL A 20 11.55 -28.62 -5.52
C VAL A 20 12.65 -29.50 -6.10
N TYR A 21 12.40 -30.77 -6.34
CA TYR A 21 13.37 -31.69 -6.97
C TYR A 21 13.65 -31.33 -8.43
N GLN A 22 12.64 -30.95 -9.19
CA GLN A 22 12.84 -30.48 -10.57
C GLN A 22 13.66 -29.18 -10.59
N GLN A 23 13.45 -28.29 -9.65
CA GLN A 23 14.22 -27.05 -9.49
C GLN A 23 15.67 -27.31 -9.04
N GLN A 24 15.98 -28.40 -8.34
CA GLN A 24 17.35 -28.73 -7.99
C GLN A 24 18.26 -28.93 -9.22
N SER A 25 17.73 -29.36 -10.35
CA SER A 25 18.46 -29.41 -11.60
C SER A 25 18.92 -28.03 -12.10
N LEU A 26 18.26 -26.96 -11.66
CA LEU A 26 18.58 -25.57 -11.96
C LEU A 26 19.63 -24.98 -11.00
N LEU A 27 19.96 -25.66 -9.88
CA LEU A 27 20.93 -25.18 -8.90
C LEU A 27 22.37 -25.11 -9.43
N SER A 28 22.67 -25.78 -10.56
CA SER A 28 23.90 -25.64 -11.31
C SER A 28 23.89 -24.51 -12.34
N SER A 29 22.81 -23.74 -12.42
CA SER A 29 22.68 -22.61 -13.36
C SER A 29 23.71 -21.52 -13.07
N PRO A 30 24.34 -20.92 -14.09
CA PRO A 30 25.24 -19.78 -13.93
C PRO A 30 24.52 -18.53 -13.35
N ASP A 31 23.19 -18.50 -13.42
CA ASP A 31 22.37 -17.41 -12.91
C ASP A 31 22.10 -17.50 -11.40
N LEU A 32 22.53 -18.59 -10.77
CA LEU A 32 22.42 -18.79 -9.33
C LEU A 32 23.76 -18.66 -8.63
N MET A 33 23.69 -18.24 -7.37
CA MET A 33 24.82 -18.23 -6.44
C MET A 33 24.44 -18.96 -5.17
N GLU A 34 25.34 -19.79 -4.64
CA GLU A 34 25.19 -20.38 -3.33
C GLU A 34 25.82 -19.49 -2.27
N LEU A 35 25.09 -19.23 -1.19
CA LEU A 35 25.56 -18.46 -0.06
C LEU A 35 24.99 -19.07 1.24
N HIS A 36 25.87 -19.60 2.08
CA HIS A 36 25.51 -20.22 3.36
C HIS A 36 24.36 -21.26 3.28
N GLY A 37 24.36 -22.05 2.19
CA GLY A 37 23.33 -23.07 1.95
C GLY A 37 22.01 -22.56 1.35
N LEU A 38 21.92 -21.27 1.02
CA LEU A 38 20.84 -20.70 0.23
C LEU A 38 21.29 -20.50 -1.22
N PHE A 39 20.41 -20.83 -2.16
CA PHE A 39 20.59 -20.53 -3.57
C PHE A 39 19.81 -19.27 -3.93
N LEU A 40 20.53 -18.24 -4.33
CA LEU A 40 19.97 -16.93 -4.65
C LEU A 40 20.13 -16.66 -6.14
N ARG A 41 19.13 -16.05 -6.76
CA ARG A 41 19.24 -15.57 -8.14
C ARG A 41 20.21 -14.39 -8.19
N LYS A 42 21.13 -14.44 -9.15
CA LYS A 42 22.01 -13.31 -9.46
C LYS A 42 21.20 -12.21 -10.15
N GLU A 43 21.60 -10.98 -9.91
CA GLU A 43 21.00 -9.86 -10.63
C GLU A 43 21.31 -9.91 -12.12
N SER A 44 20.30 -9.61 -12.92
CA SER A 44 20.46 -9.45 -14.37
C SER A 44 21.39 -8.27 -14.64
N LYS A 45 22.25 -8.42 -15.66
CA LYS A 45 23.14 -7.32 -16.07
C LYS A 45 22.32 -6.21 -16.72
N ALA A 46 22.57 -4.98 -16.31
CA ALA A 46 21.97 -3.82 -16.96
C ALA A 46 22.41 -3.75 -18.44
N LEU A 47 21.46 -3.50 -19.32
CA LEU A 47 21.72 -3.25 -20.73
C LEU A 47 21.99 -1.75 -20.93
N PHE A 48 22.71 -1.40 -21.99
CA PHE A 48 22.90 0.01 -22.33
C PHE A 48 21.57 0.65 -22.70
N PRO A 49 21.19 1.79 -22.08
CA PRO A 49 19.95 2.48 -22.40
C PRO A 49 19.89 2.89 -23.88
N ARG A 50 18.72 2.71 -24.47
CA ARG A 50 18.41 3.23 -25.80
C ARG A 50 17.83 4.63 -25.67
N LYS A 51 18.20 5.51 -26.59
CA LYS A 51 17.72 6.89 -26.59
C LYS A 51 16.24 6.92 -27.00
N LEU A 52 15.41 7.61 -26.19
CA LEU A 52 14.03 7.91 -26.55
C LEU A 52 13.99 8.94 -27.68
N SER A 53 12.96 8.86 -28.52
CA SER A 53 12.64 9.94 -29.46
C SER A 53 12.08 11.15 -28.72
N LYS A 54 12.30 12.35 -29.25
CA LYS A 54 11.57 13.53 -28.79
C LYS A 54 10.09 13.49 -29.16
N ASP A 55 9.75 12.76 -30.19
CA ASP A 55 8.39 12.55 -30.66
C ASP A 55 7.69 11.49 -29.80
N PHE A 56 6.65 11.90 -29.09
CA PHE A 56 5.85 11.05 -28.21
C PHE A 56 5.19 9.89 -28.98
N ALA A 57 4.56 10.19 -30.12
CA ALA A 57 3.85 9.19 -30.94
C ALA A 57 4.80 8.08 -31.41
N LYS A 58 6.02 8.45 -31.78
CA LYS A 58 7.05 7.48 -32.17
C LYS A 58 7.44 6.55 -31.00
N ASN A 59 7.55 7.07 -29.79
CA ASN A 59 7.84 6.24 -28.63
C ASN A 59 6.69 5.27 -28.30
N ILE A 60 5.43 5.73 -28.39
CA ILE A 60 4.23 4.90 -28.23
C ILE A 60 4.20 3.78 -29.28
N SER A 61 4.51 4.08 -30.54
CA SER A 61 4.61 3.07 -31.60
C SER A 61 5.73 2.04 -31.32
N LEU A 62 6.90 2.48 -30.83
CA LEU A 62 8.00 1.56 -30.45
C LEU A 62 7.60 0.64 -29.30
N LEU A 63 6.75 1.10 -28.38
CA LEU A 63 6.20 0.28 -27.29
C LEU A 63 5.10 -0.68 -27.77
N GLY A 64 4.74 -0.68 -29.05
CA GLY A 64 3.69 -1.52 -29.62
C GLY A 64 2.28 -1.12 -29.18
N LEU A 65 2.08 0.17 -28.87
CA LEU A 65 0.81 0.73 -28.41
C LEU A 65 0.18 1.60 -29.50
N GLU A 66 -1.14 1.72 -29.47
CA GLU A 66 -1.88 2.62 -30.34
C GLU A 66 -1.83 4.06 -29.83
N GLU A 67 -1.68 4.99 -30.76
CA GLU A 67 -1.71 6.42 -30.47
C GLU A 67 -3.14 6.84 -30.13
N ARG A 68 -3.28 7.60 -29.04
CA ARG A 68 -4.55 8.19 -28.58
C ARG A 68 -4.41 9.70 -28.56
N PRO A 69 -5.24 10.46 -29.30
CA PRO A 69 -5.12 11.93 -29.39
C PRO A 69 -5.12 12.63 -28.04
N GLN A 70 -5.94 12.18 -27.09
CA GLN A 70 -6.00 12.74 -25.74
C GLN A 70 -4.73 12.49 -24.93
N GLN A 71 -4.09 11.31 -25.11
CA GLN A 71 -2.83 10.98 -24.47
C GLN A 71 -1.69 11.84 -25.02
N LEU A 72 -1.72 12.12 -26.32
CA LEU A 72 -0.77 13.02 -26.97
C LEU A 72 -0.92 14.45 -26.43
N GLU A 73 -2.14 15.00 -26.40
CA GLU A 73 -2.41 16.32 -25.82
C GLU A 73 -1.95 16.41 -24.35
N PHE A 74 -2.18 15.35 -23.56
CA PHE A 74 -1.72 15.28 -22.19
C PHE A 74 -0.20 15.33 -22.12
N ALA A 75 0.49 14.54 -22.94
CA ALA A 75 1.95 14.49 -22.97
C ALA A 75 2.57 15.84 -23.38
N GLU A 76 2.01 16.53 -24.36
CA GLU A 76 2.44 17.86 -24.79
C GLU A 76 2.28 18.90 -23.67
N LYS A 77 1.14 18.88 -22.95
CA LYS A 77 0.95 19.77 -21.80
C LYS A 77 1.91 19.45 -20.64
N VAL A 78 2.20 18.18 -20.39
CA VAL A 78 3.22 17.77 -19.41
C VAL A 78 4.59 18.27 -19.80
N GLU A 79 5.00 18.11 -21.07
CA GLU A 79 6.30 18.59 -21.56
C GLU A 79 6.44 20.09 -21.33
N HIS A 80 5.44 20.89 -21.71
CA HIS A 80 5.42 22.33 -21.48
C HIS A 80 5.50 22.71 -20.00
N LEU A 81 4.75 22.02 -19.12
CA LEU A 81 4.81 22.27 -17.67
C LEU A 81 6.18 21.97 -17.08
N LEU A 82 6.84 20.90 -17.53
CA LEU A 82 8.16 20.52 -17.07
C LEU A 82 9.25 21.49 -17.56
N GLU A 83 9.08 22.15 -18.70
CA GLU A 83 10.02 23.15 -19.21
C GLU A 83 9.89 24.51 -18.50
N GLU A 84 8.67 24.91 -18.13
CA GLU A 84 8.41 26.27 -17.66
C GLU A 84 8.32 26.39 -16.13
N HIS A 85 8.03 25.30 -15.43
CA HIS A 85 7.71 25.36 -14.00
C HIS A 85 8.48 24.35 -13.16
N GLN A 86 8.88 24.78 -11.97
CA GLN A 86 9.50 23.89 -10.98
C GLN A 86 8.47 22.97 -10.34
N THR A 87 7.29 23.50 -10.02
CA THR A 87 6.16 22.75 -9.47
C THR A 87 4.91 23.05 -10.27
N SER A 88 4.19 22.01 -10.66
CA SER A 88 2.95 22.14 -11.44
C SER A 88 1.99 20.99 -11.17
N PHE A 89 0.70 21.22 -11.46
CA PHE A 89 -0.35 20.21 -11.33
C PHE A 89 -1.18 20.13 -12.61
N ILE A 90 -1.48 18.90 -13.02
CA ILE A 90 -2.28 18.65 -14.23
C ILE A 90 -3.45 17.70 -13.92
N GLN A 91 -4.65 18.11 -14.34
CA GLN A 91 -5.84 17.29 -14.23
C GLN A 91 -6.00 16.43 -15.45
N ALA A 92 -6.07 15.10 -15.23
CA ALA A 92 -6.25 14.11 -16.28
C ALA A 92 -7.18 12.99 -15.82
N GLN A 93 -8.17 12.65 -16.64
CA GLN A 93 -9.12 11.59 -16.35
C GLN A 93 -8.46 10.21 -16.25
N THR A 94 -9.14 9.28 -15.55
CA THR A 94 -8.78 7.87 -15.54
C THR A 94 -8.95 7.26 -16.93
N GLY A 95 -8.12 6.25 -17.28
CA GLY A 95 -8.18 5.58 -18.58
C GLY A 95 -7.49 6.30 -19.76
N LEU A 96 -6.98 7.52 -19.56
CA LEU A 96 -6.27 8.29 -20.58
C LEU A 96 -4.90 7.70 -20.97
N GLY A 97 -4.35 6.80 -20.17
CA GLY A 97 -2.97 6.33 -20.35
C GLY A 97 -1.95 7.28 -19.73
N LYS A 98 -2.28 7.85 -18.57
CA LYS A 98 -1.47 8.87 -17.86
C LYS A 98 -0.02 8.46 -17.66
N THR A 99 0.25 7.19 -17.35
CA THR A 99 1.59 6.70 -16.99
C THR A 99 2.61 6.97 -18.09
N TYR A 100 2.34 6.55 -19.32
CA TYR A 100 3.22 6.89 -20.45
C TYR A 100 3.18 8.39 -20.79
N GLY A 101 2.00 9.01 -20.65
CA GLY A 101 1.79 10.43 -20.93
C GLY A 101 2.63 11.37 -20.06
N TYR A 102 2.99 10.99 -18.82
CA TYR A 102 3.91 11.77 -18.01
C TYR A 102 5.36 11.22 -18.01
N LEU A 103 5.54 9.89 -18.10
CA LEU A 103 6.88 9.30 -18.06
C LEU A 103 7.73 9.62 -19.29
N LEU A 104 7.15 9.53 -20.51
CA LEU A 104 7.93 9.75 -21.74
C LEU A 104 8.41 11.20 -21.87
N PRO A 105 7.57 12.24 -21.65
CA PRO A 105 8.04 13.63 -21.60
C PRO A 105 9.06 13.86 -20.49
N ALA A 106 8.83 13.32 -19.27
CA ALA A 106 9.76 13.45 -18.16
C ALA A 106 11.13 12.82 -18.47
N LEU A 107 11.16 11.65 -19.11
CA LEU A 107 12.41 11.00 -19.52
C LEU A 107 13.18 11.79 -20.57
N ASN A 108 12.49 12.57 -21.40
CA ASN A 108 13.10 13.45 -22.39
C ASN A 108 13.58 14.79 -21.76
N SER A 109 12.79 15.36 -20.86
CA SER A 109 13.11 16.61 -20.16
C SER A 109 14.27 16.42 -19.18
N GLU A 110 14.30 15.32 -18.43
CA GLU A 110 15.28 15.02 -17.40
C GLU A 110 16.42 14.13 -17.93
N SER A 111 17.08 14.50 -19.03
CA SER A 111 18.08 13.65 -19.68
C SER A 111 19.22 13.18 -18.75
N GLU A 112 19.60 13.97 -17.74
CA GLU A 112 20.67 13.68 -16.79
C GLU A 112 20.18 13.37 -15.39
N SER A 113 18.98 13.85 -15.00
CA SER A 113 18.38 13.64 -13.68
C SER A 113 17.53 12.38 -13.61
N GLY A 114 17.30 11.84 -12.43
CA GLY A 114 16.38 10.74 -12.22
C GLY A 114 14.92 11.19 -12.17
N ILE A 115 14.00 10.23 -12.27
CA ILE A 115 12.56 10.43 -12.06
C ILE A 115 12.14 9.58 -10.88
N LEU A 116 11.38 10.17 -9.94
CA LEU A 116 10.70 9.44 -8.88
C LEU A 116 9.20 9.54 -9.13
N VAL A 117 8.53 8.40 -9.34
CA VAL A 117 7.07 8.33 -9.43
C VAL A 117 6.53 7.77 -8.14
N SER A 118 5.67 8.52 -7.49
CA SER A 118 4.95 8.10 -6.31
C SER A 118 3.48 7.84 -6.65
N VAL A 119 2.95 6.70 -6.22
CA VAL A 119 1.59 6.26 -6.49
C VAL A 119 0.82 5.99 -5.18
N PRO A 120 -0.51 5.96 -5.17
CA PRO A 120 -1.27 5.83 -3.91
C PRO A 120 -1.02 4.51 -3.18
N THR A 121 -0.92 3.39 -3.90
CA THR A 121 -0.93 2.05 -3.32
C THR A 121 0.20 1.17 -3.84
N LYS A 122 0.59 0.16 -3.05
CA LYS A 122 1.54 -0.87 -3.48
C LYS A 122 1.01 -1.69 -4.67
N ILE A 123 -0.31 -1.87 -4.77
CA ILE A 123 -0.94 -2.60 -5.87
C ILE A 123 -0.70 -1.86 -7.18
N LEU A 124 -0.96 -0.57 -7.23
CA LEU A 124 -0.69 0.26 -8.43
C LEU A 124 0.82 0.34 -8.72
N GLN A 125 1.66 0.44 -7.68
CA GLN A 125 3.12 0.40 -7.82
C GLN A 125 3.58 -0.91 -8.50
N ASN A 126 3.04 -2.06 -8.10
CA ASN A 126 3.34 -3.35 -8.71
C ASN A 126 2.80 -3.44 -10.14
N GLN A 127 1.58 -2.94 -10.39
CA GLN A 127 0.98 -2.93 -11.72
C GLN A 127 1.84 -2.12 -12.69
N ILE A 128 2.17 -0.88 -12.37
CA ILE A 128 3.03 -0.03 -13.22
C ILE A 128 4.38 -0.71 -13.47
N MET A 129 4.98 -1.35 -12.45
CA MET A 129 6.25 -2.04 -12.61
C MET A 129 6.16 -3.24 -13.56
N GLN A 130 5.08 -4.02 -13.48
CA GLN A 130 4.88 -5.24 -14.28
C GLN A 130 4.40 -4.95 -15.71
N GLU A 131 3.68 -3.87 -15.93
CA GLU A 131 3.12 -3.51 -17.24
C GLU A 131 4.00 -2.46 -17.93
N GLU A 132 3.88 -1.19 -17.55
CA GLU A 132 4.59 -0.09 -18.21
C GLU A 132 6.10 -0.16 -17.98
N GLY A 133 6.51 -0.41 -16.74
CA GLY A 133 7.92 -0.52 -16.38
C GLY A 133 8.62 -1.64 -17.12
N GLN A 134 7.97 -2.80 -17.25
CA GLN A 134 8.55 -3.93 -17.98
C GLN A 134 8.72 -3.61 -19.47
N ARG A 135 7.72 -3.00 -20.12
CA ARG A 135 7.81 -2.59 -21.53
C ARG A 135 8.91 -1.55 -21.76
N LEU A 136 9.03 -0.56 -20.88
CA LEU A 136 10.09 0.44 -20.96
C LEU A 136 11.48 -0.18 -20.78
N LYS A 137 11.64 -1.17 -19.91
CA LYS A 137 12.88 -1.93 -19.76
C LYS A 137 13.21 -2.72 -21.01
N GLU A 138 12.26 -3.42 -21.60
CA GLU A 138 12.46 -4.26 -22.79
C GLU A 138 12.79 -3.45 -24.05
N VAL A 139 12.08 -2.34 -24.25
CA VAL A 139 12.22 -1.53 -25.46
C VAL A 139 13.38 -0.54 -25.37
N PHE A 140 13.47 0.19 -24.28
CA PHE A 140 14.45 1.29 -24.10
C PHE A 140 15.62 0.93 -23.19
N HIS A 141 15.64 -0.26 -22.59
CA HIS A 141 16.66 -0.74 -21.64
C HIS A 141 16.85 0.23 -20.46
N LEU A 142 15.76 0.84 -19.99
CA LEU A 142 15.80 1.78 -18.88
C LEU A 142 15.97 1.04 -17.55
N GLU A 143 16.80 1.59 -16.66
CA GLU A 143 16.88 1.13 -15.28
C GLU A 143 15.70 1.69 -14.48
N ILE A 144 14.68 0.84 -14.30
CA ILE A 144 13.49 1.15 -13.51
C ILE A 144 13.51 0.28 -12.27
N HIS A 145 13.40 0.89 -11.11
CA HIS A 145 13.39 0.19 -9.83
C HIS A 145 12.14 0.54 -9.02
N SER A 146 11.60 -0.46 -8.32
CA SER A 146 10.49 -0.29 -7.38
C SER A 146 11.01 -0.44 -5.97
N LEU A 147 10.78 0.56 -5.10
CA LEU A 147 11.22 0.53 -3.71
C LEU A 147 10.03 0.73 -2.76
N LYS A 148 9.93 -0.18 -1.79
CA LYS A 148 8.90 -0.20 -0.74
C LYS A 148 9.54 -0.13 0.64
N GLY A 149 8.74 -0.05 1.69
CA GLY A 149 9.22 -0.15 3.07
C GLY A 149 9.87 -1.51 3.38
N PRO A 150 10.79 -1.57 4.36
CA PRO A 150 11.57 -2.78 4.65
C PRO A 150 10.71 -4.01 4.93
N GLN A 151 9.56 -3.84 5.59
CA GLN A 151 8.63 -4.93 5.91
C GLN A 151 8.04 -5.66 4.69
N ASN A 152 8.30 -5.18 3.47
CA ASN A 152 7.87 -5.86 2.24
C ASN A 152 8.96 -6.81 1.69
N TYR A 153 10.13 -6.85 2.31
CA TYR A 153 11.26 -7.65 1.83
C TYR A 153 11.60 -8.78 2.80
N LEU A 154 12.01 -9.92 2.23
CA LEU A 154 12.53 -11.02 3.02
C LEU A 154 13.89 -10.64 3.63
N LYS A 155 14.05 -10.82 4.95
CA LYS A 155 15.34 -10.69 5.66
C LYS A 155 16.06 -12.02 5.62
N LEU A 156 17.12 -12.13 4.81
CA LEU A 156 17.86 -13.39 4.61
C LEU A 156 18.43 -13.98 5.92
N ASP A 157 18.98 -13.15 6.81
CA ASP A 157 19.47 -13.61 8.13
C ASP A 157 18.34 -14.21 8.98
N ALA A 158 17.15 -13.64 8.93
CA ALA A 158 15.99 -14.13 9.67
C ALA A 158 15.52 -15.47 9.08
N PHE A 159 15.40 -15.54 7.76
CA PHE A 159 15.01 -16.76 7.07
C PHE A 159 16.02 -17.90 7.31
N HIS A 160 17.33 -17.62 7.21
CA HIS A 160 18.38 -18.59 7.47
C HIS A 160 18.29 -19.17 8.90
N ARG A 161 18.06 -18.34 9.91
CA ARG A 161 17.86 -18.80 11.30
C ARG A 161 16.64 -19.71 11.43
N VAL A 162 15.53 -19.30 10.84
CA VAL A 162 14.27 -20.04 10.91
C VAL A 162 14.33 -21.34 10.12
N LEU A 163 15.08 -21.38 9.02
CA LEU A 163 15.27 -22.57 8.20
C LEU A 163 15.94 -23.71 8.99
N HIS A 164 16.91 -23.39 9.85
CA HIS A 164 17.67 -24.36 10.65
C HIS A 164 17.00 -24.69 12.01
N ARG A 165 15.90 -24.00 12.35
CA ARG A 165 15.14 -24.28 13.57
C ARG A 165 14.24 -25.51 13.38
N PRO A 166 14.21 -26.47 14.33
CA PRO A 166 13.22 -27.53 14.31
C PRO A 166 11.81 -26.97 14.26
N GLU A 167 10.96 -27.53 13.41
CA GLU A 167 9.61 -27.02 13.16
C GLU A 167 8.59 -28.15 13.18
N SER A 168 7.53 -27.98 13.95
CA SER A 168 6.41 -28.91 14.01
C SER A 168 5.19 -28.45 13.17
N ASN A 169 5.17 -27.16 12.78
CA ASN A 169 4.08 -26.59 12.00
C ASN A 169 4.28 -26.90 10.51
N ARG A 170 3.44 -27.81 9.98
CA ARG A 170 3.49 -28.23 8.58
C ARG A 170 3.27 -27.10 7.59
N LEU A 171 2.37 -26.15 7.92
CA LEU A 171 2.11 -25.00 7.05
C LEU A 171 3.34 -24.11 6.94
N PHE A 172 4.04 -23.90 8.06
CA PHE A 172 5.28 -23.12 8.05
C PHE A 172 6.42 -23.86 7.34
N THR A 173 6.52 -25.18 7.51
CA THR A 173 7.48 -25.99 6.75
C THR A 173 7.26 -25.86 5.24
N ARG A 174 6.00 -25.94 4.79
CA ARG A 174 5.63 -25.73 3.38
C ARG A 174 6.02 -24.33 2.90
N PHE A 175 5.77 -23.29 3.71
CA PHE A 175 6.15 -21.93 3.37
C PHE A 175 7.67 -21.76 3.26
N LYS A 176 8.46 -22.36 4.17
CA LYS A 176 9.93 -22.38 4.07
C LYS A 176 10.40 -22.99 2.74
N MET A 177 9.77 -24.09 2.29
CA MET A 177 10.08 -24.71 1.00
C MET A 177 9.73 -23.79 -0.18
N GLN A 178 8.58 -23.15 -0.14
CA GLN A 178 8.16 -22.17 -1.16
C GLN A 178 9.16 -21.01 -1.23
N LEU A 179 9.61 -20.49 -0.09
CA LEU A 179 10.62 -19.43 -0.04
C LEU A 179 11.97 -19.88 -0.63
N LEU A 180 12.39 -21.11 -0.40
CA LEU A 180 13.63 -21.65 -0.99
C LEU A 180 13.57 -21.71 -2.53
N ILE A 181 12.42 -22.09 -3.09
CA ILE A 181 12.20 -22.08 -4.55
C ILE A 181 12.20 -20.64 -5.05
N TRP A 182 11.38 -19.79 -4.43
CA TRP A 182 11.23 -18.40 -4.82
C TRP A 182 12.55 -17.61 -4.79
N LEU A 183 13.47 -17.92 -3.87
CA LEU A 183 14.80 -17.30 -3.82
C LEU A 183 15.65 -17.60 -5.07
N THR A 184 15.36 -18.68 -5.82
CA THR A 184 16.01 -18.98 -7.09
C THR A 184 15.41 -18.22 -8.27
N GLU A 185 14.29 -17.52 -8.07
CA GLU A 185 13.55 -16.79 -9.09
C GLU A 185 13.57 -15.28 -8.86
N THR A 186 13.50 -14.83 -7.59
CA THR A 186 13.45 -13.41 -7.26
C THR A 186 14.80 -12.71 -7.37
N GLU A 187 14.81 -11.53 -7.99
CA GLU A 187 15.94 -10.60 -7.96
C GLU A 187 15.75 -9.50 -6.91
N THR A 188 14.52 -9.27 -6.46
CA THR A 188 14.14 -8.14 -5.61
C THR A 188 13.98 -8.51 -4.15
N GLY A 189 13.56 -9.76 -3.87
CA GLY A 189 13.20 -10.21 -2.53
C GLY A 189 11.90 -9.60 -2.00
N ASP A 190 11.08 -9.00 -2.88
CA ASP A 190 9.79 -8.42 -2.55
C ASP A 190 8.75 -9.54 -2.33
N LEU A 191 8.26 -9.65 -1.10
CA LEU A 191 7.32 -10.69 -0.71
C LEU A 191 5.97 -10.62 -1.45
N ASP A 192 5.60 -9.45 -2.01
CA ASP A 192 4.40 -9.32 -2.84
C ASP A 192 4.48 -10.13 -4.16
N GLU A 193 5.68 -10.61 -4.55
CA GLU A 193 5.85 -11.53 -5.69
C GLU A 193 5.30 -12.93 -5.38
N ILE A 194 5.15 -13.29 -4.10
CA ILE A 194 4.69 -14.61 -3.68
C ILE A 194 3.17 -14.67 -3.74
N GLY A 195 2.65 -15.57 -4.58
CA GLY A 195 1.22 -15.83 -4.66
C GLY A 195 0.67 -16.40 -3.34
N GLN A 196 -0.55 -15.96 -2.97
CA GLN A 196 -1.27 -16.45 -1.76
C GLN A 196 -0.54 -16.19 -0.43
N LEU A 197 0.27 -15.14 -0.35
CA LEU A 197 1.02 -14.75 0.85
C LEU A 197 0.11 -14.59 2.09
N TYR A 198 -1.17 -14.24 1.92
CA TYR A 198 -2.16 -14.11 2.99
C TYR A 198 -2.30 -15.37 3.86
N ARG A 199 -2.04 -16.56 3.30
CA ARG A 199 -2.07 -17.83 4.06
C ARG A 199 -0.97 -17.95 5.10
N TYR A 200 0.10 -17.18 4.94
CA TYR A 200 1.33 -17.25 5.72
C TYR A 200 1.57 -16.01 6.58
N GLN A 201 0.58 -15.11 6.69
CA GLN A 201 0.74 -13.83 7.40
C GLN A 201 1.27 -13.97 8.83
N HIS A 202 0.85 -15.04 9.54
CA HIS A 202 1.33 -15.30 10.91
C HIS A 202 2.83 -15.58 11.02
N PHE A 203 3.47 -15.99 9.92
CA PHE A 203 4.89 -16.29 9.89
C PHE A 203 5.73 -15.12 9.39
N LEU A 204 5.11 -14.13 8.75
CA LEU A 204 5.81 -13.02 8.13
C LEU A 204 6.55 -12.15 9.14
N SER A 205 6.00 -11.93 10.32
CA SER A 205 6.62 -11.11 11.37
C SER A 205 8.03 -11.56 11.75
N GLU A 206 8.33 -12.88 11.62
CA GLU A 206 9.65 -13.43 11.88
C GLU A 206 10.62 -13.30 10.69
N LEU A 207 10.09 -13.06 9.48
CA LEU A 207 10.83 -13.17 8.21
C LEU A 207 11.05 -11.83 7.52
N VAL A 208 10.20 -10.84 7.79
CA VAL A 208 10.27 -9.53 7.13
C VAL A 208 11.47 -8.72 7.63
N HIS A 209 11.95 -7.85 6.77
CA HIS A 209 13.05 -6.95 7.09
C HIS A 209 12.60 -5.83 8.04
N ASP A 210 13.35 -5.60 9.09
CA ASP A 210 13.09 -4.59 10.14
C ASP A 210 13.76 -3.23 9.88
N GLY A 211 14.33 -3.03 8.70
CA GLY A 211 15.10 -1.82 8.35
C GLY A 211 16.53 -1.80 8.91
N LYS A 212 16.91 -2.78 9.73
CA LYS A 212 18.24 -2.83 10.37
C LYS A 212 19.03 -4.04 9.87
N LEU A 213 20.30 -3.83 9.56
CA LEU A 213 21.22 -4.89 9.20
C LEU A 213 22.29 -5.00 10.28
N SER A 214 22.46 -6.20 10.84
CA SER A 214 23.52 -6.45 11.82
C SER A 214 24.90 -6.32 11.15
N LYS A 215 25.88 -5.76 11.87
CA LYS A 215 27.29 -5.76 11.43
C LYS A 215 27.85 -7.18 11.25
N LYS A 216 27.23 -8.19 11.87
CA LYS A 216 27.59 -9.62 11.79
C LYS A 216 26.69 -10.39 10.81
N SER A 217 25.92 -9.73 9.96
CA SER A 217 25.08 -10.39 8.97
C SER A 217 25.91 -11.23 8.02
N LEU A 218 25.49 -12.48 7.81
CA LEU A 218 26.08 -13.39 6.81
C LEU A 218 25.72 -12.97 5.38
N PHE A 219 24.65 -12.17 5.23
CA PHE A 219 24.07 -11.76 3.95
C PHE A 219 24.16 -10.25 3.72
N ALA A 220 25.15 -9.58 4.32
CA ALA A 220 25.24 -8.13 4.29
C ALA A 220 25.29 -7.52 2.89
N THR A 221 25.83 -8.24 1.91
CA THR A 221 25.98 -7.79 0.51
C THR A 221 24.74 -8.14 -0.31
N GLU A 222 24.10 -9.28 -0.03
CA GLU A 222 22.97 -9.83 -0.77
C GLU A 222 21.63 -9.48 -0.15
N ASP A 223 21.62 -8.74 0.96
CA ASP A 223 20.39 -8.28 1.59
C ASP A 223 19.52 -7.48 0.60
N PHE A 224 18.31 -7.97 0.36
CA PHE A 224 17.44 -7.48 -0.70
C PHE A 224 17.06 -6.01 -0.50
N TRP A 225 16.69 -5.63 0.72
CA TRP A 225 16.26 -4.25 0.96
C TRP A 225 17.42 -3.25 0.83
N LYS A 226 18.59 -3.60 1.34
CA LYS A 226 19.80 -2.77 1.18
C LYS A 226 20.24 -2.65 -0.28
N ARG A 227 20.16 -3.74 -1.04
CA ARG A 227 20.41 -3.74 -2.49
C ARG A 227 19.39 -2.85 -3.20
N GLY A 228 18.09 -2.98 -2.83
CA GLY A 228 17.02 -2.12 -3.33
C GLY A 228 17.29 -0.64 -3.08
N GLN A 229 17.72 -0.26 -1.88
CA GLN A 229 18.10 1.11 -1.57
C GLN A 229 19.30 1.61 -2.41
N LYS A 230 20.28 0.74 -2.65
CA LYS A 230 21.42 1.09 -3.51
C LYS A 230 20.99 1.30 -4.96
N LYS A 231 20.16 0.40 -5.50
CA LYS A 231 19.59 0.53 -6.85
C LYS A 231 18.70 1.77 -6.99
N ALA A 232 17.93 2.09 -5.96
CA ALA A 232 17.10 3.29 -5.95
C ALA A 232 17.91 4.57 -6.19
N LYS A 233 19.14 4.64 -5.70
CA LYS A 233 20.02 5.82 -5.90
C LYS A 233 20.49 6.00 -7.35
N THR A 234 20.63 4.91 -8.10
CA THR A 234 21.20 4.94 -9.46
C THR A 234 20.14 4.72 -10.56
N SER A 235 18.95 4.27 -10.21
CA SER A 235 17.90 4.00 -11.18
C SER A 235 17.43 5.27 -11.90
N ARG A 236 17.18 5.15 -13.21
CA ARG A 236 16.64 6.22 -14.03
C ARG A 236 15.21 6.58 -13.63
N VAL A 237 14.40 5.57 -13.34
CA VAL A 237 13.05 5.74 -12.81
C VAL A 237 12.94 4.96 -11.50
N LEU A 238 12.55 5.64 -10.45
CA LEU A 238 12.24 5.05 -9.15
C LEU A 238 10.73 5.10 -8.92
N LEU A 239 10.12 3.93 -8.74
CA LEU A 239 8.70 3.80 -8.36
C LEU A 239 8.59 3.60 -6.85
N THR A 240 7.69 4.33 -6.21
CA THR A 240 7.38 4.19 -4.80
C THR A 240 5.90 4.47 -4.53
N ASN A 241 5.42 4.27 -3.31
CA ASN A 241 4.08 4.70 -2.94
C ASN A 241 4.11 5.93 -2.02
N HIS A 242 2.99 6.65 -1.97
CA HIS A 242 2.88 7.90 -1.21
C HIS A 242 3.27 7.75 0.26
N ALA A 243 2.80 6.69 0.92
CA ALA A 243 3.12 6.46 2.33
C ALA A 243 4.63 6.27 2.55
N TYR A 244 5.30 5.51 1.68
CA TYR A 244 6.75 5.33 1.77
C TYR A 244 7.51 6.63 1.45
N LEU A 245 7.06 7.38 0.43
CA LEU A 245 7.68 8.66 0.07
C LEU A 245 7.65 9.64 1.25
N VAL A 246 6.48 9.88 1.85
CA VAL A 246 6.37 10.85 2.96
C VAL A 246 7.18 10.42 4.19
N THR A 247 7.19 9.11 4.50
CA THR A 247 8.03 8.57 5.58
C THR A 247 9.53 8.79 5.30
N ARG A 248 9.95 8.58 4.05
CA ARG A 248 11.36 8.80 3.69
C ARG A 248 11.75 10.27 3.68
N LEU A 249 10.86 11.16 3.27
CA LEU A 249 11.08 12.61 3.31
C LEU A 249 11.20 13.14 4.74
N GLU A 250 10.39 12.61 5.68
CA GLU A 250 10.50 12.96 7.11
C GLU A 250 11.87 12.56 7.68
N ASP A 251 12.35 11.36 7.33
CA ASP A 251 13.65 10.83 7.82
C ASP A 251 14.86 11.46 7.10
N ASN A 252 14.74 11.67 5.80
CA ASN A 252 15.82 12.09 4.92
C ASN A 252 15.28 12.80 3.68
N PRO A 253 15.15 14.13 3.67
CA PRO A 253 14.69 14.91 2.52
C PRO A 253 15.54 14.71 1.25
N GLU A 254 16.85 14.42 1.39
CA GLU A 254 17.76 14.15 0.26
C GLU A 254 17.37 12.89 -0.56
N PHE A 255 16.36 12.14 -0.12
CA PHE A 255 15.87 10.97 -0.85
C PHE A 255 15.39 11.30 -2.27
N VAL A 256 14.95 12.52 -2.50
CA VAL A 256 14.48 13.02 -3.81
C VAL A 256 15.50 13.87 -4.56
N ASP A 257 16.71 14.05 -4.03
CA ASP A 257 17.75 14.86 -4.66
C ASP A 257 18.05 14.41 -6.10
N ASN A 258 18.23 15.40 -6.97
CA ASN A 258 18.47 15.21 -8.41
C ASN A 258 17.39 14.37 -9.11
N ARG A 259 16.13 14.48 -8.66
CA ARG A 259 14.98 13.80 -9.26
C ARG A 259 13.82 14.73 -9.49
N LEU A 260 13.17 14.55 -10.64
CA LEU A 260 11.80 15.03 -10.82
C LEU A 260 10.86 14.11 -10.03
N VAL A 261 10.09 14.67 -9.12
CA VAL A 261 9.07 13.93 -8.37
C VAL A 261 7.74 14.03 -9.13
N ILE A 262 7.15 12.90 -9.46
CA ILE A 262 5.82 12.81 -10.07
C ILE A 262 4.88 12.14 -9.06
N LEU A 263 3.80 12.84 -8.70
CA LEU A 263 2.73 12.30 -7.87
C LEU A 263 1.58 11.86 -8.75
N ASP A 264 1.41 10.56 -8.93
CA ASP A 264 0.24 10.01 -9.64
C ASP A 264 -0.91 9.84 -8.64
N GLU A 265 -2.13 10.23 -9.04
CA GLU A 265 -3.29 10.38 -8.16
C GLU A 265 -2.96 11.26 -6.93
N ALA A 266 -2.38 12.43 -7.20
CA ALA A 266 -1.81 13.35 -6.20
C ALA A 266 -2.78 13.73 -5.06
N GLN A 267 -4.12 13.68 -5.27
CA GLN A 267 -5.11 13.90 -4.22
C GLN A 267 -4.99 12.88 -3.06
N LYS A 268 -4.44 11.69 -3.34
CA LYS A 268 -4.23 10.65 -2.31
C LYS A 268 -3.00 10.92 -1.43
N MET A 269 -2.14 11.84 -1.84
CA MET A 269 -1.02 12.30 -1.01
C MET A 269 -1.49 12.92 0.30
N LEU A 270 -2.66 13.58 0.31
CA LEU A 270 -3.26 14.13 1.52
C LEU A 270 -3.48 13.06 2.59
N LEU A 271 -3.99 11.89 2.18
CA LEU A 271 -4.18 10.77 3.10
C LEU A 271 -2.85 10.19 3.60
N ALA A 272 -1.84 10.14 2.75
CA ALA A 272 -0.51 9.65 3.15
C ALA A 272 0.14 10.58 4.20
N LEU A 273 0.01 11.90 4.02
CA LEU A 273 0.48 12.90 4.98
C LEU A 273 -0.26 12.80 6.33
N GLU A 274 -1.58 12.60 6.29
CA GLU A 274 -2.37 12.40 7.52
C GLU A 274 -2.00 11.09 8.23
N ASN A 275 -1.76 10.01 7.48
CA ASN A 275 -1.30 8.75 8.06
C ASN A 275 0.10 8.85 8.67
N LEU A 276 1.00 9.66 8.09
CA LEU A 276 2.31 9.95 8.67
C LEU A 276 2.19 10.61 10.06
N ALA A 277 1.20 11.51 10.23
CA ALA A 277 0.93 12.17 11.49
C ALA A 277 0.43 11.20 12.59
N GLN A 278 -0.10 10.05 12.19
CA GLN A 278 -0.72 9.09 13.09
C GLN A 278 0.27 8.08 13.65
N GLN A 279 0.06 7.73 14.90
CA GLN A 279 0.72 6.62 15.58
C GLN A 279 -0.33 5.85 16.37
N ALA A 280 -0.10 4.56 16.58
CA ALA A 280 -0.99 3.73 17.39
C ALA A 280 -0.17 2.68 18.15
N TYR A 281 -0.62 2.36 19.36
CA TYR A 281 -0.08 1.28 20.16
C TYR A 281 -1.20 0.35 20.62
N HIS A 282 -0.91 -0.95 20.64
CA HIS A 282 -1.77 -1.94 21.26
C HIS A 282 -1.68 -1.83 22.78
N LEU A 283 -2.76 -1.48 23.46
CA LEU A 283 -2.76 -1.29 24.90
C LEU A 283 -2.42 -2.57 25.67
N GLU A 284 -2.89 -3.75 25.20
CA GLU A 284 -2.56 -5.03 25.83
C GLU A 284 -1.07 -5.40 25.70
N GLU A 285 -0.45 -5.07 24.55
CA GLU A 285 1.00 -5.28 24.36
C GLU A 285 1.81 -4.36 25.27
N LEU A 286 1.40 -3.09 25.40
CA LEU A 286 2.03 -2.14 26.32
C LEU A 286 1.94 -2.63 27.78
N VAL A 287 0.76 -3.05 28.22
CA VAL A 287 0.57 -3.62 29.58
C VAL A 287 1.50 -4.80 29.79
N THR A 288 1.60 -5.70 28.83
CA THR A 288 2.48 -6.88 28.91
C THR A 288 3.95 -6.48 29.00
N GLN A 289 4.38 -5.43 28.28
CA GLN A 289 5.75 -4.91 28.37
C GLN A 289 6.02 -4.28 29.73
N PHE A 290 5.10 -3.48 30.27
CA PHE A 290 5.25 -2.87 31.60
C PHE A 290 5.28 -3.93 32.71
N ASP A 291 4.43 -4.95 32.64
CA ASP A 291 4.43 -6.04 33.61
C ASP A 291 5.78 -6.80 33.63
N LYS A 292 6.40 -7.03 32.45
CA LYS A 292 7.74 -7.63 32.40
C LYS A 292 8.83 -6.73 33.00
N SER A 293 8.77 -5.43 32.70
CA SER A 293 9.75 -4.49 33.27
C SER A 293 9.59 -4.34 34.78
N LEU A 294 8.36 -4.47 35.31
CA LEU A 294 8.11 -4.47 36.75
C LEU A 294 8.83 -5.61 37.50
N GLU A 295 9.03 -6.76 36.84
CA GLU A 295 9.74 -7.90 37.43
C GLU A 295 11.25 -7.65 37.61
N THR A 296 11.83 -6.82 36.74
CA THR A 296 13.28 -6.58 36.67
C THR A 296 13.72 -5.22 37.18
N GLU A 297 12.79 -4.25 37.34
CA GLU A 297 13.11 -2.90 37.82
C GLU A 297 13.41 -2.89 39.33
N GLU A 298 14.53 -2.31 39.69
CA GLU A 298 14.98 -2.20 41.09
C GLU A 298 14.68 -0.83 41.70
N ASP A 299 14.57 0.25 40.90
CA ASP A 299 14.23 1.59 41.35
C ASP A 299 12.76 1.66 41.76
N LEU A 300 12.49 1.91 43.04
CA LEU A 300 11.14 1.97 43.57
C LEU A 300 10.29 3.09 42.97
N VAL A 301 10.89 4.20 42.55
CA VAL A 301 10.17 5.30 41.91
C VAL A 301 9.74 4.89 40.51
N GLN A 302 10.67 4.35 39.70
CA GLN A 302 10.38 3.87 38.36
C GLN A 302 9.36 2.72 38.40
N LYS A 303 9.48 1.83 39.33
CA LYS A 303 8.53 0.73 39.56
C LYS A 303 7.11 1.22 39.81
N ARG A 304 6.93 2.21 40.67
CA ARG A 304 5.61 2.82 40.95
C ARG A 304 5.04 3.52 39.71
N LEU A 305 5.89 4.20 38.91
CA LEU A 305 5.47 4.82 37.68
C LEU A 305 4.98 3.78 36.66
N LEU A 306 5.71 2.67 36.49
CA LEU A 306 5.29 1.57 35.61
C LEU A 306 3.96 0.92 36.07
N GLU A 307 3.78 0.72 37.38
CA GLU A 307 2.51 0.24 37.95
C GLU A 307 1.35 1.19 37.63
N SER A 308 1.56 2.50 37.80
CA SER A 308 0.54 3.51 37.53
C SER A 308 0.21 3.58 36.03
N ILE A 309 1.21 3.56 35.14
CA ILE A 309 1.03 3.52 33.69
C ILE A 309 0.25 2.27 33.28
N GLY A 310 0.63 1.10 33.79
CA GLY A 310 -0.08 -0.15 33.54
C GLY A 310 -1.54 -0.12 34.00
N PHE A 311 -1.82 0.51 35.13
CA PHE A 311 -3.18 0.70 35.65
C PHE A 311 -4.02 1.56 34.70
N GLU A 312 -3.50 2.72 34.26
CA GLU A 312 -4.21 3.61 33.34
C GLU A 312 -4.47 2.94 31.98
N CYS A 313 -3.52 2.17 31.46
CA CYS A 313 -3.72 1.42 30.21
C CYS A 313 -4.82 0.36 30.36
N ARG A 314 -4.86 -0.40 31.46
CA ARG A 314 -5.95 -1.36 31.74
C ARG A 314 -7.30 -0.66 31.86
N TYR A 315 -7.34 0.49 32.54
CA TYR A 315 -8.55 1.29 32.65
C TYR A 315 -9.07 1.73 31.28
N LEU A 316 -8.20 2.17 30.35
CA LEU A 316 -8.58 2.54 28.99
C LEU A 316 -9.16 1.35 28.20
N ILE A 317 -8.61 0.15 28.38
CA ILE A 317 -9.12 -1.08 27.75
C ILE A 317 -10.55 -1.37 28.27
N GLU A 318 -10.74 -1.40 29.58
CA GLU A 318 -12.04 -1.66 30.20
C GLU A 318 -13.08 -0.61 29.81
N HIS A 319 -12.68 0.67 29.79
CA HIS A 319 -13.54 1.78 29.37
C HIS A 319 -14.03 1.62 27.94
N TYR A 320 -13.13 1.29 27.02
CA TYR A 320 -13.49 1.07 25.61
C TYR A 320 -14.44 -0.13 25.46
N GLN A 321 -14.14 -1.26 26.11
CA GLN A 321 -14.94 -2.48 26.06
C GLN A 321 -16.34 -2.31 26.66
N SER A 322 -16.49 -1.45 27.68
CA SER A 322 -17.78 -1.15 28.31
C SER A 322 -18.69 -0.26 27.45
N GLY A 323 -18.17 0.33 26.36
CA GLY A 323 -18.92 1.23 25.47
C GLY A 323 -19.35 2.55 26.12
N LEU A 324 -18.79 2.91 27.27
CA LEU A 324 -19.10 4.14 27.99
C LEU A 324 -18.54 5.36 27.24
N LYS A 325 -19.42 6.27 26.82
CA LYS A 325 -19.07 7.53 26.13
C LYS A 325 -18.83 8.71 27.09
N ASN A 326 -18.36 8.48 28.29
CA ASN A 326 -18.06 9.55 29.23
C ASN A 326 -16.62 10.05 29.03
N GLY A 327 -16.36 11.34 29.27
CA GLY A 327 -15.05 11.96 29.05
C GLY A 327 -13.95 11.56 30.04
N LYS A 328 -14.22 10.64 30.96
CA LYS A 328 -13.27 10.23 32.03
C LYS A 328 -11.98 9.59 31.51
N TRP A 329 -11.98 9.00 30.33
CA TRP A 329 -10.76 8.47 29.73
C TRP A 329 -9.72 9.55 29.39
N LEU A 330 -10.15 10.83 29.26
CA LEU A 330 -9.24 11.97 29.08
C LEU A 330 -8.41 12.24 30.34
N ASP A 331 -8.96 11.97 31.51
CA ASP A 331 -8.22 12.09 32.78
C ASP A 331 -7.09 11.06 32.83
N SER A 332 -7.35 9.83 32.35
CA SER A 332 -6.33 8.78 32.22
C SER A 332 -5.22 9.14 31.23
N LEU A 333 -5.55 9.84 30.13
CA LEU A 333 -4.54 10.35 29.21
C LEU A 333 -3.63 11.39 29.86
N GLU A 334 -4.17 12.28 30.67
CA GLU A 334 -3.36 13.27 31.38
C GLU A 334 -2.47 12.63 32.44
N GLN A 335 -2.97 11.62 33.14
CA GLN A 335 -2.16 10.81 34.06
C GLN A 335 -1.03 10.07 33.32
N LEU A 336 -1.32 9.46 32.17
CA LEU A 336 -0.30 8.81 31.35
C LEU A 336 0.79 9.80 30.90
N ARG A 337 0.42 10.99 30.45
CA ARG A 337 1.39 12.05 30.10
C ARG A 337 2.30 12.41 31.24
N GLN A 338 1.73 12.63 32.43
CA GLN A 338 2.48 12.97 33.61
C GLN A 338 3.44 11.83 33.97
N HIS A 339 2.97 10.61 34.08
CA HIS A 339 3.80 9.47 34.46
C HIS A 339 4.92 9.20 33.46
N PHE A 340 4.64 9.29 32.15
CA PHE A 340 5.67 9.16 31.12
C PHE A 340 6.70 10.30 31.13
N SER A 341 6.32 11.51 31.53
CA SER A 341 7.26 12.62 31.66
C SER A 341 8.26 12.42 32.81
N GLU A 342 7.88 11.66 33.82
CA GLU A 342 8.68 11.33 35.00
C GLU A 342 9.44 10.00 34.86
N LEU A 343 9.03 9.15 33.88
CA LEU A 343 9.65 7.85 33.61
C LEU A 343 11.03 8.01 32.98
N ALA A 344 12.08 7.59 33.65
CA ALA A 344 13.47 7.77 33.19
C ALA A 344 14.05 6.55 32.46
N LEU A 345 13.23 5.54 32.14
CA LEU A 345 13.66 4.31 31.46
C LEU A 345 13.83 4.53 29.94
N PRO A 346 15.06 4.34 29.40
CA PRO A 346 15.37 4.65 28.00
C PRO A 346 14.53 3.86 26.96
N GLU A 347 14.15 2.63 27.29
CA GLU A 347 13.33 1.75 26.42
C GLU A 347 11.93 2.28 26.17
N TYR A 348 11.41 3.16 27.03
CA TYR A 348 10.07 3.76 26.91
C TYR A 348 10.08 5.18 26.33
N ARG A 349 11.22 5.69 25.89
CA ARG A 349 11.34 7.06 25.36
C ARG A 349 10.44 7.31 24.13
N GLU A 350 10.34 6.34 23.21
CA GLU A 350 9.45 6.46 22.04
C GLU A 350 7.99 6.54 22.47
N ILE A 351 7.59 5.70 23.42
CA ILE A 351 6.21 5.69 23.94
C ILE A 351 5.93 6.98 24.73
N ALA A 352 6.89 7.50 25.47
CA ALA A 352 6.75 8.78 26.16
C ALA A 352 6.53 9.94 25.16
N ASN A 353 7.25 9.94 24.03
CA ASN A 353 7.06 10.92 22.95
C ASN A 353 5.68 10.79 22.27
N PHE A 354 5.04 9.65 22.32
CA PHE A 354 3.67 9.48 21.84
C PHE A 354 2.66 10.25 22.69
N PHE A 355 2.84 10.34 24.00
CA PHE A 355 1.90 10.98 24.93
C PHE A 355 2.11 12.49 25.12
N THR A 356 2.65 13.20 24.14
CA THR A 356 2.88 14.64 24.23
C THR A 356 1.60 15.49 24.07
N SER A 357 1.65 16.75 24.51
CA SER A 357 0.48 17.65 24.50
C SER A 357 0.12 18.20 23.12
N ASP A 358 1.01 18.07 22.14
CA ASP A 358 0.81 18.49 20.75
C ASP A 358 0.03 17.46 19.90
N ARG A 359 -0.48 16.40 20.53
CA ARG A 359 -1.21 15.33 19.86
C ARG A 359 -2.66 15.24 20.32
N GLU A 360 -3.52 14.81 19.41
CA GLU A 360 -4.90 14.41 19.68
C GLU A 360 -4.98 12.90 19.78
N PHE A 361 -5.83 12.37 20.65
CA PHE A 361 -5.92 10.95 20.97
C PHE A 361 -7.33 10.40 20.79
N TRP A 362 -7.43 9.12 20.42
CA TRP A 362 -8.67 8.35 20.41
C TRP A 362 -8.38 6.86 20.62
N LEU A 363 -9.42 6.12 21.03
CA LEU A 363 -9.37 4.67 21.13
C LEU A 363 -10.05 4.04 19.92
N ALA A 364 -9.48 2.95 19.41
CA ALA A 364 -9.99 2.19 18.27
C ALA A 364 -9.89 0.68 18.51
N PRO A 365 -10.73 -0.16 17.85
CA PRO A 365 -10.57 -1.60 17.90
C PRO A 365 -9.35 -2.04 17.10
N ALA A 366 -8.64 -3.04 17.58
CA ALA A 366 -7.60 -3.68 16.79
C ALA A 366 -8.23 -4.63 15.73
N GLU A 367 -7.69 -4.65 14.53
CA GLU A 367 -8.23 -5.46 13.41
C GLU A 367 -8.29 -6.97 13.69
N LYS A 368 -7.41 -7.47 14.57
CA LYS A 368 -7.22 -8.91 14.81
C LYS A 368 -8.10 -9.49 15.93
N SER A 369 -8.67 -8.67 16.79
CA SER A 369 -9.48 -9.11 17.92
C SER A 369 -10.45 -8.01 18.36
N SER A 370 -11.71 -8.36 18.55
CA SER A 370 -12.70 -7.43 19.12
C SER A 370 -12.44 -7.05 20.58
N LYS A 371 -11.47 -7.68 21.22
CA LYS A 371 -11.09 -7.43 22.63
C LYS A 371 -9.86 -6.55 22.77
N ASP A 372 -8.99 -6.52 21.76
CA ASP A 372 -7.78 -5.70 21.78
C ASP A 372 -8.09 -4.25 21.36
N VAL A 373 -7.52 -3.30 22.11
CA VAL A 373 -7.77 -1.87 21.96
C VAL A 373 -6.50 -1.15 21.57
N LEU A 374 -6.60 -0.34 20.52
CA LEU A 374 -5.55 0.59 20.12
C LEU A 374 -5.75 1.94 20.80
N ILE A 375 -4.68 2.50 21.36
CA ILE A 375 -4.59 3.94 21.59
C ILE A 375 -3.94 4.57 20.37
N CYS A 376 -4.69 5.43 19.70
CA CYS A 376 -4.24 6.13 18.51
C CYS A 376 -3.98 7.59 18.81
N SER A 377 -3.02 8.18 18.14
CA SER A 377 -2.79 9.61 18.21
C SER A 377 -2.45 10.20 16.85
N SER A 378 -2.75 11.50 16.67
CA SER A 378 -2.31 12.29 15.53
C SER A 378 -1.73 13.62 16.02
N LYS A 379 -0.67 14.12 15.38
CA LYS A 379 -0.15 15.45 15.67
C LYS A 379 -1.25 16.51 15.45
N LYS A 380 -1.35 17.47 16.35
CA LYS A 380 -2.15 18.67 16.13
C LYS A 380 -1.46 19.48 15.03
N GLY A 381 -2.21 19.83 14.02
CA GLY A 381 -1.66 20.43 12.83
C GLY A 381 -1.49 19.41 11.70
N ARG A 382 -1.21 19.92 10.53
CA ARG A 382 -1.15 19.15 9.29
C ARG A 382 0.29 19.07 8.81
N PHE A 383 0.71 17.90 8.36
CA PHE A 383 1.89 17.81 7.52
C PHE A 383 1.59 18.39 6.13
N ILE A 384 2.46 19.27 5.67
CA ILE A 384 2.38 19.91 4.36
C ILE A 384 3.51 19.35 3.52
N LEU A 385 3.21 18.86 2.31
CA LEU A 385 4.22 18.25 1.46
C LEU A 385 5.37 19.20 1.12
N ALA A 386 5.07 20.47 0.86
CA ALA A 386 6.06 21.50 0.56
C ALA A 386 7.09 21.68 1.68
N GLU A 387 6.73 21.42 2.94
CA GLU A 387 7.64 21.52 4.09
C GLU A 387 8.57 20.29 4.22
N LEU A 388 8.18 19.16 3.61
CA LEU A 388 8.97 17.93 3.62
C LEU A 388 9.94 17.85 2.44
N LEU A 389 9.64 18.53 1.34
CA LEU A 389 10.47 18.52 0.13
C LEU A 389 11.61 19.55 0.22
N PRO A 390 12.78 19.26 -0.37
CA PRO A 390 13.81 20.29 -0.59
C PRO A 390 13.28 21.48 -1.41
N GLU A 391 13.77 22.69 -1.14
CA GLU A 391 13.33 23.93 -1.81
C GLU A 391 13.52 23.91 -3.33
N ASP A 392 14.54 23.20 -3.82
CA ASP A 392 14.87 23.04 -5.23
C ASP A 392 14.23 21.81 -5.89
N CYS A 393 13.39 21.07 -5.16
CA CYS A 393 12.72 19.89 -5.68
C CYS A 393 11.75 20.25 -6.80
N ARG A 394 11.86 19.53 -7.92
CA ARG A 394 10.92 19.65 -9.05
C ARG A 394 9.76 18.66 -8.86
N LEU A 395 8.52 19.15 -9.03
CA LEU A 395 7.31 18.40 -8.74
C LEU A 395 6.27 18.52 -9.86
N LEU A 396 5.75 17.37 -10.31
CA LEU A 396 4.56 17.29 -11.14
C LEU A 396 3.47 16.49 -10.40
N GLY A 397 2.35 17.14 -10.06
CA GLY A 397 1.17 16.47 -9.52
C GLY A 397 0.18 16.12 -10.62
N VAL A 398 -0.17 14.85 -10.75
CA VAL A 398 -1.18 14.35 -11.69
C VAL A 398 -2.37 13.84 -10.91
N SER A 399 -3.58 14.31 -11.23
CA SER A 399 -4.79 13.95 -10.48
C SER A 399 -6.02 13.98 -11.39
N ALA A 400 -7.00 13.15 -11.10
CA ALA A 400 -8.33 13.27 -11.74
C ALA A 400 -9.11 14.47 -11.21
N THR A 401 -8.75 15.02 -10.04
CA THR A 401 -9.43 16.13 -9.36
C THR A 401 -8.40 17.07 -8.76
N LEU A 402 -8.33 18.30 -9.24
CA LEU A 402 -7.44 19.35 -8.71
C LEU A 402 -8.16 20.35 -7.81
N GLU A 403 -9.44 20.61 -8.06
CA GLU A 403 -10.25 21.49 -7.24
C GLU A 403 -11.01 20.72 -6.17
N ILE A 404 -10.84 21.13 -4.93
CA ILE A 404 -11.56 20.56 -3.78
C ILE A 404 -12.78 21.41 -3.46
N SER A 405 -12.66 22.71 -3.66
CA SER A 405 -13.77 23.67 -3.56
C SER A 405 -13.50 24.86 -4.47
N ASN A 406 -14.49 25.77 -4.59
CA ASN A 406 -14.34 27.00 -5.39
C ASN A 406 -13.19 27.93 -4.95
N ARG A 407 -12.56 27.66 -3.80
CA ARG A 407 -11.53 28.51 -3.21
C ARG A 407 -10.23 27.77 -2.86
N VAL A 408 -10.26 26.45 -2.87
CA VAL A 408 -9.14 25.63 -2.39
C VAL A 408 -8.83 24.57 -3.44
N SER A 409 -7.64 24.60 -3.94
CA SER A 409 -7.10 23.58 -4.85
C SER A 409 -6.32 22.51 -4.09
N LEU A 410 -6.01 21.42 -4.75
CA LEU A 410 -5.10 20.40 -4.24
C LEU A 410 -3.70 20.99 -4.00
N ALA A 411 -3.23 21.85 -4.89
CA ALA A 411 -1.93 22.51 -4.75
C ALA A 411 -1.84 23.34 -3.46
N ASP A 412 -2.89 24.12 -3.14
CA ASP A 412 -2.94 24.86 -1.86
C ASP A 412 -2.82 23.93 -0.65
N LEU A 413 -3.52 22.79 -0.68
CA LEU A 413 -3.50 21.82 0.41
C LEU A 413 -2.15 21.11 0.56
N LEU A 414 -1.39 20.97 -0.52
CA LEU A 414 -0.04 20.40 -0.51
C LEU A 414 1.04 21.45 -0.22
N GLY A 415 0.68 22.75 -0.11
CA GLY A 415 1.57 23.85 0.22
C GLY A 415 2.21 24.55 -0.99
N PHE A 416 1.60 24.46 -2.17
CA PHE A 416 2.05 25.09 -3.42
C PHE A 416 1.00 26.02 -4.01
N PRO A 417 0.61 27.12 -3.32
CA PRO A 417 -0.49 27.98 -3.75
C PRO A 417 -0.24 28.68 -5.10
N ASP A 418 1.02 28.90 -5.46
CA ASP A 418 1.41 29.60 -6.68
C ASP A 418 1.66 28.64 -7.87
N ALA A 419 1.52 27.32 -7.68
CA ALA A 419 1.76 26.34 -8.72
C ALA A 419 0.66 26.38 -9.79
N PRO A 420 1.00 26.33 -11.09
CA PRO A 420 0.02 26.30 -12.16
C PRO A 420 -0.82 25.03 -12.10
N LEU A 421 -2.13 25.22 -12.34
CA LEU A 421 -3.13 24.16 -12.44
C LEU A 421 -3.63 24.07 -13.87
N VAL A 422 -3.24 23.03 -14.58
CA VAL A 422 -3.66 22.79 -15.95
C VAL A 422 -4.75 21.72 -16.01
N ARG A 423 -5.79 21.96 -16.79
CA ARG A 423 -6.87 20.99 -17.02
C ARG A 423 -6.86 20.55 -18.47
N LEU A 424 -7.13 19.26 -18.66
CA LEU A 424 -7.49 18.73 -19.96
C LEU A 424 -9.00 18.83 -20.13
N ASP A 425 -9.42 19.12 -21.33
CA ASP A 425 -10.83 19.12 -21.65
C ASP A 425 -11.41 17.72 -21.50
N VAL A 426 -12.53 17.65 -20.77
CA VAL A 426 -13.24 16.39 -20.54
C VAL A 426 -13.95 16.02 -21.84
N VAL A 427 -13.45 15.00 -22.54
CA VAL A 427 -14.25 14.39 -23.61
C VAL A 427 -15.35 13.58 -22.93
N LYS A 428 -16.59 14.01 -23.06
CA LYS A 428 -17.75 13.21 -22.63
C LYS A 428 -17.67 11.86 -23.34
N GLN A 429 -17.47 10.81 -22.55
CA GLN A 429 -17.69 9.45 -23.04
C GLN A 429 -19.19 9.32 -23.25
N GLU A 430 -19.64 9.40 -24.51
CA GLU A 430 -21.06 9.32 -24.88
C GLU A 430 -21.71 7.96 -24.57
N GLN A 431 -20.98 7.04 -23.93
CA GLN A 431 -21.38 5.66 -23.72
C GLN A 431 -21.60 5.27 -22.25
N GLN A 432 -21.58 6.23 -21.32
CA GLN A 432 -21.85 5.95 -19.92
C GLN A 432 -23.25 6.39 -19.54
N GLU A 433 -24.09 5.44 -19.14
CA GLU A 433 -25.43 5.70 -18.61
C GLU A 433 -25.42 5.46 -17.09
N VAL A 434 -26.03 6.37 -16.32
CA VAL A 434 -26.15 6.28 -14.87
C VAL A 434 -27.62 6.13 -14.51
N PHE A 435 -27.93 5.05 -13.79
CA PHE A 435 -29.26 4.75 -13.31
C PHE A 435 -29.30 4.86 -11.78
N LEU A 436 -30.29 5.55 -11.25
CA LEU A 436 -30.58 5.62 -9.82
C LEU A 436 -31.85 4.82 -9.54
N ILE A 437 -31.83 4.00 -8.49
CA ILE A 437 -32.98 3.23 -8.04
C ILE A 437 -33.63 4.01 -6.89
N ASP A 438 -34.74 4.71 -7.17
CA ASP A 438 -35.38 5.62 -6.21
C ASP A 438 -36.07 4.88 -5.05
N ASP A 439 -36.59 3.69 -5.29
CA ASP A 439 -37.31 2.89 -4.28
C ASP A 439 -36.39 1.96 -3.47
N PHE A 440 -35.07 2.15 -3.54
CA PHE A 440 -34.12 1.31 -2.79
C PHE A 440 -34.10 1.70 -1.31
N PRO A 441 -34.14 0.73 -0.37
CA PRO A 441 -34.22 1.04 1.06
C PRO A 441 -32.97 1.75 1.58
N LEU A 442 -33.14 2.68 2.50
CA LEU A 442 -32.02 3.34 3.16
C LEU A 442 -31.34 2.41 4.17
N VAL A 443 -30.02 2.38 4.19
CA VAL A 443 -29.22 1.56 5.14
C VAL A 443 -29.57 1.81 6.60
N THR A 444 -30.07 3.00 6.91
CA THR A 444 -30.47 3.42 8.27
C THR A 444 -31.87 2.98 8.68
N GLU A 445 -32.69 2.53 7.74
CA GLU A 445 -34.12 2.20 7.95
C GLU A 445 -34.39 0.71 7.99
N VAL A 446 -33.49 -0.11 7.48
CA VAL A 446 -33.63 -1.56 7.41
C VAL A 446 -32.48 -2.27 8.11
N SER A 447 -32.68 -3.56 8.43
CA SER A 447 -31.58 -4.37 8.96
C SER A 447 -30.48 -4.58 7.91
N SER A 448 -29.26 -4.84 8.35
CA SER A 448 -28.12 -5.15 7.44
C SER A 448 -28.42 -6.36 6.55
N PHE A 449 -29.18 -7.34 7.06
CA PHE A 449 -29.59 -8.51 6.31
C PHE A 449 -30.60 -8.17 5.21
N ASP A 450 -31.63 -7.37 5.53
CA ASP A 450 -32.63 -6.94 4.55
C ASP A 450 -31.98 -6.12 3.45
N TYR A 451 -31.10 -5.20 3.82
CA TYR A 451 -30.33 -4.41 2.85
C TYR A 451 -29.49 -5.31 1.93
N ALA A 452 -28.77 -6.29 2.48
CA ALA A 452 -27.99 -7.24 1.69
C ALA A 452 -28.87 -8.08 0.75
N SER A 453 -30.08 -8.45 1.20
CA SER A 453 -31.06 -9.20 0.41
C SER A 453 -31.56 -8.39 -0.79
N GLU A 454 -31.84 -7.09 -0.61
CA GLU A 454 -32.23 -6.19 -1.69
C GLU A 454 -31.09 -5.99 -2.71
N VAL A 455 -29.87 -5.80 -2.25
CA VAL A 455 -28.68 -5.72 -3.14
C VAL A 455 -28.53 -7.02 -3.95
N ALA A 456 -28.67 -8.17 -3.30
CA ALA A 456 -28.60 -9.46 -4.00
C ALA A 456 -29.74 -9.62 -5.03
N SER A 457 -30.94 -9.07 -4.73
CA SER A 457 -32.07 -9.06 -5.66
C SER A 457 -31.79 -8.23 -6.91
N VAL A 458 -31.22 -7.04 -6.75
CA VAL A 458 -30.78 -6.18 -7.87
C VAL A 458 -29.75 -6.92 -8.73
N ILE A 459 -28.72 -7.51 -8.12
CA ILE A 459 -27.69 -8.27 -8.84
C ILE A 459 -28.32 -9.40 -9.67
N ARG A 460 -29.28 -10.15 -9.10
CA ARG A 460 -30.01 -11.21 -9.82
C ARG A 460 -30.79 -10.66 -11.01
N GLY A 461 -31.45 -9.52 -10.85
CA GLY A 461 -32.21 -8.86 -11.93
C GLY A 461 -31.33 -8.42 -13.08
N LEU A 462 -30.15 -7.87 -12.77
CA LEU A 462 -29.20 -7.36 -13.77
C LEU A 462 -28.56 -8.46 -14.62
N GLN A 463 -28.56 -9.70 -14.18
CA GLN A 463 -28.06 -10.82 -15.00
C GLN A 463 -28.86 -11.06 -16.29
N ALA A 464 -30.08 -10.56 -16.38
CA ALA A 464 -30.86 -10.61 -17.62
C ALA A 464 -30.17 -9.93 -18.82
N PHE A 465 -29.25 -9.00 -18.55
CA PHE A 465 -28.49 -8.31 -19.58
C PHE A 465 -27.32 -9.13 -20.14
N GLN A 466 -26.94 -10.22 -19.49
CA GLN A 466 -25.81 -11.10 -19.86
C GLN A 466 -24.44 -10.41 -19.95
N GLU A 467 -24.33 -9.20 -19.38
CA GLU A 467 -23.10 -8.43 -19.32
C GLU A 467 -22.32 -8.70 -18.01
N PRO A 468 -21.00 -8.54 -17.99
CA PRO A 468 -20.21 -8.61 -16.77
C PRO A 468 -20.67 -7.60 -15.73
N LEU A 469 -20.81 -8.05 -14.47
CA LEU A 469 -21.24 -7.24 -13.33
C LEU A 469 -20.10 -7.03 -12.36
N LEU A 470 -19.75 -5.76 -12.11
CA LEU A 470 -18.86 -5.37 -11.02
C LEU A 470 -19.65 -4.70 -9.91
N VAL A 471 -19.64 -5.27 -8.73
CA VAL A 471 -20.34 -4.71 -7.56
C VAL A 471 -19.33 -4.19 -6.56
N LEU A 472 -19.38 -2.88 -6.27
CA LEU A 472 -18.44 -2.19 -5.40
C LEU A 472 -19.05 -1.90 -4.03
N PHE A 473 -18.51 -2.54 -3.01
CA PHE A 473 -18.95 -2.39 -1.63
C PHE A 473 -18.03 -1.44 -0.85
N THR A 474 -18.58 -0.77 0.16
CA THR A 474 -17.84 0.08 1.09
C THR A 474 -17.36 -0.67 2.34
N SER A 475 -17.87 -1.89 2.60
CA SER A 475 -17.44 -2.72 3.72
C SER A 475 -17.33 -4.19 3.35
N LYS A 476 -16.39 -4.88 4.01
CA LYS A 476 -16.18 -6.33 3.88
C LYS A 476 -17.39 -7.12 4.34
N GLU A 477 -18.02 -6.69 5.44
CA GLU A 477 -19.17 -7.36 6.04
C GLU A 477 -20.35 -7.41 5.06
N MET A 478 -20.65 -6.28 4.40
CA MET A 478 -21.73 -6.19 3.42
C MET A 478 -21.44 -7.04 2.18
N LEU A 479 -20.19 -7.00 1.68
CA LEU A 479 -19.77 -7.85 0.56
C LEU A 479 -19.99 -9.33 0.88
N LEU A 480 -19.57 -9.79 2.06
CA LEU A 480 -19.71 -11.18 2.47
C LEU A 480 -21.18 -11.57 2.65
N ALA A 481 -21.99 -10.71 3.27
CA ALA A 481 -23.42 -10.92 3.44
C ALA A 481 -24.15 -11.08 2.10
N VAL A 482 -23.88 -10.21 1.14
CA VAL A 482 -24.45 -10.31 -0.22
C VAL A 482 -23.93 -11.56 -0.94
N SER A 483 -22.65 -11.87 -0.82
CA SER A 483 -22.05 -13.06 -1.42
C SER A 483 -22.68 -14.36 -0.89
N ASP A 484 -23.09 -14.41 0.39
CA ASP A 484 -23.77 -15.58 0.99
C ASP A 484 -25.23 -15.73 0.52
N LEU A 485 -25.84 -14.64 0.06
CA LEU A 485 -27.21 -14.61 -0.45
C LEU A 485 -27.31 -14.86 -1.97
N LEU A 486 -26.17 -14.86 -2.69
CA LEU A 486 -26.14 -15.11 -4.12
C LEU A 486 -25.95 -16.61 -4.41
N ASP A 487 -26.94 -17.23 -5.04
CA ASP A 487 -26.86 -18.62 -5.51
C ASP A 487 -26.05 -18.77 -6.81
N GLN A 488 -25.87 -17.67 -7.55
CA GLN A 488 -25.18 -17.66 -8.83
C GLN A 488 -23.65 -17.73 -8.64
N PRO A 489 -22.94 -18.40 -9.55
CA PRO A 489 -21.49 -18.44 -9.53
C PRO A 489 -20.88 -17.04 -9.68
N HIS A 490 -20.12 -16.60 -8.68
CA HIS A 490 -19.50 -15.29 -8.64
C HIS A 490 -18.08 -15.34 -8.07
N LEU A 491 -17.31 -14.27 -8.30
CA LEU A 491 -16.03 -14.01 -7.65
C LEU A 491 -16.25 -13.00 -6.53
N ALA A 492 -15.77 -13.29 -5.34
CA ALA A 492 -15.86 -12.39 -4.19
C ALA A 492 -14.50 -12.21 -3.53
N GLN A 493 -14.10 -10.96 -3.33
CA GLN A 493 -12.94 -10.62 -2.53
C GLN A 493 -13.12 -11.22 -1.12
N TYR A 494 -12.02 -11.61 -0.50
CA TYR A 494 -11.95 -12.31 0.79
C TYR A 494 -12.44 -13.78 0.79
N LYS A 495 -13.12 -14.27 -0.28
CA LYS A 495 -13.52 -15.68 -0.42
C LYS A 495 -12.73 -16.40 -1.50
N ASN A 496 -12.53 -15.78 -2.65
CA ASN A 496 -12.02 -16.45 -3.85
C ASN A 496 -10.59 -16.04 -4.24
N GLY A 497 -9.96 -15.11 -3.53
CA GLY A 497 -8.58 -14.71 -3.77
C GLY A 497 -8.32 -13.21 -3.61
N GLU A 498 -7.10 -12.82 -3.93
CA GLU A 498 -6.63 -11.43 -3.89
C GLU A 498 -7.15 -10.62 -5.09
N PRO A 499 -7.27 -9.28 -4.96
CA PRO A 499 -7.84 -8.42 -5.99
C PRO A 499 -7.21 -8.59 -7.38
N SER A 500 -5.89 -8.69 -7.46
CA SER A 500 -5.18 -8.86 -8.73
C SER A 500 -5.49 -10.18 -9.43
N GLN A 501 -5.67 -11.26 -8.66
CA GLN A 501 -6.04 -12.56 -9.19
C GLN A 501 -7.52 -12.59 -9.61
N LEU A 502 -8.39 -11.98 -8.80
CA LEU A 502 -9.82 -11.89 -9.11
C LEU A 502 -10.06 -11.07 -10.38
N LYS A 503 -9.33 -9.96 -10.56
CA LYS A 503 -9.35 -9.18 -11.80
C LYS A 503 -9.04 -10.07 -13.00
N LYS A 504 -7.90 -10.78 -12.99
CA LYS A 504 -7.48 -11.65 -14.09
C LYS A 504 -8.49 -12.78 -14.39
N ARG A 505 -9.12 -13.34 -13.37
CA ARG A 505 -10.14 -14.39 -13.52
C ARG A 505 -11.43 -13.84 -14.10
N PHE A 506 -11.84 -12.64 -13.67
CA PHE A 506 -12.99 -11.93 -14.21
C PHE A 506 -12.79 -11.55 -15.67
N GLU A 507 -11.63 -10.99 -16.03
CA GLU A 507 -11.26 -10.65 -17.40
C GLU A 507 -11.20 -11.86 -18.33
N LYS A 508 -10.85 -13.03 -17.82
CA LYS A 508 -10.90 -14.31 -18.57
C LYS A 508 -12.31 -14.89 -18.72
N GLY A 509 -13.33 -14.22 -18.18
CA GLY A 509 -14.71 -14.68 -18.23
C GLY A 509 -15.00 -15.91 -17.37
N GLU A 510 -14.18 -16.20 -16.34
CA GLU A 510 -14.41 -17.36 -15.46
C GLU A 510 -15.76 -17.25 -14.72
N ARG A 511 -16.14 -16.04 -14.34
CA ARG A 511 -17.44 -15.69 -13.76
C ARG A 511 -17.87 -14.31 -14.25
N GLN A 512 -19.17 -14.12 -14.39
CA GLN A 512 -19.74 -12.84 -14.84
C GLN A 512 -19.95 -11.82 -13.71
N ILE A 513 -19.89 -12.23 -12.46
CA ILE A 513 -20.10 -11.35 -11.31
C ILE A 513 -18.82 -11.28 -10.50
N LEU A 514 -18.37 -10.05 -10.21
CA LEU A 514 -17.25 -9.74 -9.32
C LEU A 514 -17.71 -8.80 -8.21
N LEU A 515 -17.55 -9.24 -6.97
CA LEU A 515 -17.82 -8.46 -5.76
C LEU A 515 -16.50 -7.96 -5.18
N GLY A 516 -16.33 -6.65 -5.10
CA GLY A 516 -15.10 -6.01 -4.63
C GLY A 516 -15.31 -4.87 -3.63
N THR A 517 -14.25 -4.57 -2.87
CA THR A 517 -14.16 -3.40 -1.98
C THR A 517 -12.83 -2.69 -2.20
N GLY A 518 -12.62 -1.55 -1.56
CA GLY A 518 -11.31 -0.89 -1.45
C GLY A 518 -10.53 -0.84 -2.77
N SER A 519 -9.68 -1.85 -3.00
CA SER A 519 -8.80 -1.93 -4.18
C SER A 519 -9.53 -1.95 -5.53
N PHE A 520 -10.82 -2.30 -5.57
CA PHE A 520 -11.62 -2.28 -6.79
C PHE A 520 -12.29 -0.94 -7.06
N TRP A 521 -12.31 -0.03 -6.09
CA TRP A 521 -12.81 1.33 -6.28
C TRP A 521 -11.87 2.20 -7.10
N GLU A 522 -10.59 1.86 -7.16
CA GLU A 522 -9.55 2.71 -7.74
C GLU A 522 -8.53 1.90 -8.54
N GLY A 523 -8.14 2.40 -9.69
CA GLY A 523 -7.02 1.86 -10.46
C GLY A 523 -7.23 0.50 -11.12
N VAL A 524 -8.47 0.02 -11.24
CA VAL A 524 -8.76 -1.23 -11.95
C VAL A 524 -9.33 -0.90 -13.32
N ASP A 525 -8.55 -1.16 -14.37
CA ASP A 525 -8.99 -1.10 -15.77
C ASP A 525 -9.39 -2.51 -16.23
N PHE A 526 -10.59 -2.63 -16.79
CA PHE A 526 -11.13 -3.86 -17.37
C PHE A 526 -11.11 -3.77 -18.91
N SER A 527 -9.95 -3.55 -19.48
CA SER A 527 -9.74 -3.31 -20.90
C SER A 527 -10.24 -4.43 -21.84
N THR A 528 -10.44 -5.63 -21.31
CA THR A 528 -10.91 -6.80 -22.08
C THR A 528 -12.42 -6.87 -22.26
N HIS A 529 -13.19 -6.08 -21.50
CA HIS A 529 -14.64 -6.03 -21.60
C HIS A 529 -15.12 -4.70 -22.15
N PRO A 530 -15.81 -4.69 -23.30
CA PRO A 530 -16.31 -3.46 -23.92
C PRO A 530 -17.45 -2.81 -23.11
N CYS A 531 -18.16 -3.58 -22.32
CA CYS A 531 -19.21 -3.11 -21.42
C CYS A 531 -19.12 -3.85 -20.08
N VAL A 532 -19.23 -3.12 -18.97
CA VAL A 532 -19.34 -3.68 -17.61
C VAL A 532 -20.44 -2.92 -16.89
N ILE A 533 -21.42 -3.64 -16.37
CA ILE A 533 -22.43 -3.05 -15.49
C ILE A 533 -21.82 -2.88 -14.11
N GLN A 534 -21.67 -1.65 -13.66
CA GLN A 534 -21.17 -1.33 -12.33
C GLN A 534 -22.32 -1.06 -11.38
N VAL A 535 -22.34 -1.79 -10.26
CA VAL A 535 -23.34 -1.61 -9.19
C VAL A 535 -22.66 -1.01 -7.97
N ILE A 536 -23.16 0.12 -7.51
CA ILE A 536 -22.68 0.82 -6.32
C ILE A 536 -23.81 0.87 -5.30
N PRO A 537 -23.92 -0.10 -4.39
CA PRO A 537 -24.98 -0.11 -3.39
C PRO A 537 -24.93 1.10 -2.46
N ARG A 538 -23.72 1.59 -2.16
CA ARG A 538 -23.50 2.74 -1.29
C ARG A 538 -22.27 3.52 -1.73
N LEU A 539 -22.37 4.85 -1.73
CA LEU A 539 -21.22 5.71 -2.02
C LEU A 539 -20.17 5.62 -0.91
N PRO A 540 -18.86 5.67 -1.26
CA PRO A 540 -17.75 5.46 -0.32
C PRO A 540 -17.43 6.71 0.50
N PHE A 541 -18.45 7.27 1.15
CA PHE A 541 -18.24 8.37 2.09
C PHE A 541 -17.51 7.85 3.33
N GLN A 542 -16.50 8.57 3.74
CA GLN A 542 -15.84 8.32 5.01
C GLN A 542 -16.82 8.55 6.17
N ASN A 543 -16.66 7.77 7.24
CA ASN A 543 -17.49 7.94 8.41
C ASN A 543 -17.24 9.33 9.04
N PRO A 544 -18.24 10.23 9.08
CA PRO A 544 -18.04 11.58 9.61
C PRO A 544 -17.70 11.61 11.10
N GLN A 545 -17.86 10.49 11.80
CA GLN A 545 -17.52 10.35 13.22
C GLN A 545 -16.09 9.88 13.44
N GLU A 546 -15.42 9.39 12.41
CA GLU A 546 -14.00 9.06 12.54
C GLU A 546 -13.16 10.29 12.87
N PRO A 547 -12.21 10.17 13.81
CA PRO A 547 -11.39 11.30 14.24
C PRO A 547 -10.64 11.97 13.09
N LEU A 548 -10.09 11.19 12.16
CA LEU A 548 -9.42 11.70 10.98
C LEU A 548 -10.36 12.48 10.06
N THR A 549 -11.54 11.94 9.79
CA THR A 549 -12.56 12.60 8.97
C THR A 549 -13.03 13.89 9.62
N LYS A 550 -13.20 13.92 10.95
CA LYS A 550 -13.50 15.15 11.70
C LYS A 550 -12.40 16.19 11.55
N LYS A 551 -11.15 15.80 11.70
CA LYS A 551 -9.97 16.68 11.56
C LYS A 551 -9.93 17.29 10.15
N LEU A 552 -9.99 16.46 9.11
CA LEU A 552 -10.01 16.93 7.71
C LEU A 552 -11.18 17.88 7.42
N ASN A 553 -12.39 17.54 7.88
CA ASN A 553 -13.58 18.39 7.69
C ASN A 553 -13.46 19.73 8.43
N GLN A 554 -12.81 19.79 9.58
CA GLN A 554 -12.58 21.04 10.31
C GLN A 554 -11.57 21.93 9.59
N GLU A 555 -10.52 21.35 9.03
CA GLU A 555 -9.50 22.07 8.27
C GLU A 555 -10.02 22.59 6.92
N LEU A 556 -10.83 21.79 6.21
CA LEU A 556 -11.46 22.20 4.95
C LEU A 556 -12.53 23.29 5.10
N ARG A 557 -13.07 23.47 6.32
CA ARG A 557 -14.05 24.54 6.62
C ARG A 557 -13.41 25.86 7.03
N ARG A 558 -12.14 25.89 7.37
CA ARG A 558 -11.36 27.09 7.68
C ARG A 558 -10.80 27.71 6.41
#